data_22e80a536829539e7234791fb2513129
#
_entry.id   22e80a536829539e7234791fb2513129
#
_cell.length_a   1.000
_cell.length_b   1.000
_cell.length_c   1.000
_cell.angle_alpha   90.00
_cell.angle_beta   90.00
_cell.angle_gamma   90.00
#
_symmetry.space_group_name_H-M   'P 1'
#
loop_
_entity.id
_entity.type
_entity.pdbx_description
1 polymer ?
#
loop_
_entity_poly.entity_id
_entity_poly.type
_entity_poly.pdbx_seq_one_letter_code
_entity_poly.pdbx_strand_id
1 'polypeptide(L)'
;EKHIADRGWQEGWIKPQPPKRLTGKKVAVIGSGPAGLAAAQQLRRAGHEVTVYEKSDRLGGLLIYGIPDFKLEKINVQRRVDQMQAEGVRFITNCHVGKDISSQELRSQHDAILLATGAQQKRELTTEGKELKGIHYAMDYLPQRNQFVAGDAPKPDAVQAQGKRVAILGGGFTAADCLGNLNRQGADRRVYQFEIVNMQPRPTPVHEEVDPDCRANILTEKVIGDENGAVKGLQAVRVEWKQEDGRNVMKRLEGTEFTIDVDLILLAMGFIGPTVSGLVNDLGVKISMRGRKDPIAASETLSMLEDGQQPMYSIHADNRFQTSEEGVFAAGDAKRGASLVVWAIWEGREAARSIDQYLMGESALPTSPQAEVLA
;
A
#
# COMPACT_ATOMS: atom_id res chain seq x y z
N GLU A 1 -20.26 12.53 2.65
CA GLU A 1 -20.15 11.46 1.62
C GLU A 1 -20.59 10.10 2.20
N LYS A 2 -20.03 9.64 3.36
CA LYS A 2 -20.38 8.35 3.99
C LYS A 2 -21.90 8.21 4.17
N HIS A 3 -22.56 9.22 4.76
CA HIS A 3 -24.00 9.21 4.99
C HIS A 3 -24.82 9.03 3.69
N ILE A 4 -24.41 9.69 2.60
CA ILE A 4 -25.07 9.56 1.28
C ILE A 4 -24.91 8.13 0.76
N ALA A 5 -23.72 7.56 0.86
CA ALA A 5 -23.47 6.19 0.43
C ALA A 5 -24.27 5.17 1.27
N ASP A 6 -24.25 5.32 2.59
CA ASP A 6 -25.01 4.43 3.48
C ASP A 6 -26.52 4.51 3.22
N ARG A 7 -27.06 5.72 3.00
CA ARG A 7 -28.47 5.90 2.60
C ARG A 7 -28.76 5.22 1.26
N GLY A 8 -27.85 5.39 0.27
CA GLY A 8 -27.98 4.73 -1.04
C GLY A 8 -28.04 3.19 -0.96
N TRP A 9 -27.29 2.59 -0.03
CA TRP A 9 -27.40 1.16 0.24
C TRP A 9 -28.69 0.78 0.95
N GLN A 10 -29.09 1.52 1.98
CA GLN A 10 -30.32 1.28 2.74
C GLN A 10 -31.58 1.36 1.87
N GLU A 11 -31.64 2.33 0.98
CA GLU A 11 -32.77 2.54 0.06
C GLU A 11 -32.70 1.63 -1.19
N GLY A 12 -31.67 0.82 -1.35
CA GLY A 12 -31.51 -0.03 -2.51
C GLY A 12 -31.21 0.71 -3.82
N TRP A 13 -30.73 1.95 -3.76
CA TRP A 13 -30.30 2.71 -4.95
C TRP A 13 -28.97 2.15 -5.49
N ILE A 14 -28.10 1.70 -4.59
CA ILE A 14 -26.86 1.02 -4.96
C ILE A 14 -27.16 -0.46 -5.05
N LYS A 15 -27.19 -0.97 -6.28
CA LYS A 15 -27.49 -2.37 -6.61
C LYS A 15 -26.54 -2.90 -7.69
N PRO A 16 -26.40 -4.21 -7.85
CA PRO A 16 -25.62 -4.81 -8.93
C PRO A 16 -26.13 -4.34 -10.31
N GLN A 17 -25.17 -4.07 -11.20
CA GLN A 17 -25.40 -3.64 -12.57
C GLN A 17 -24.64 -4.57 -13.54
N PRO A 18 -25.12 -5.81 -13.76
CA PRO A 18 -24.49 -6.71 -14.70
C PRO A 18 -24.59 -6.16 -16.12
N PRO A 19 -23.59 -6.42 -17.00
CA PRO A 19 -23.60 -5.92 -18.37
C PRO A 19 -24.77 -6.53 -19.17
N LYS A 20 -25.34 -5.73 -20.08
CA LYS A 20 -26.41 -6.19 -20.98
C LYS A 20 -25.89 -7.11 -22.09
N ARG A 21 -24.63 -6.98 -22.48
CA ARG A 21 -23.96 -7.77 -23.50
C ARG A 21 -22.55 -8.11 -23.03
N LEU A 22 -22.09 -9.29 -23.39
CA LEU A 22 -20.70 -9.70 -23.20
C LEU A 22 -19.90 -9.39 -24.47
N THR A 23 -18.66 -8.93 -24.30
CA THR A 23 -17.74 -8.64 -25.40
C THR A 23 -17.00 -9.89 -25.88
N GLY A 24 -16.99 -10.96 -25.07
CA GLY A 24 -16.15 -12.15 -25.30
C GLY A 24 -14.67 -11.94 -24.97
N LYS A 25 -14.29 -10.74 -24.51
CA LYS A 25 -12.92 -10.43 -24.12
C LYS A 25 -12.70 -10.75 -22.64
N LYS A 26 -11.52 -11.30 -22.33
CA LYS A 26 -11.12 -11.75 -20.99
C LYS A 26 -10.03 -10.87 -20.42
N VAL A 27 -10.23 -10.36 -19.22
CA VAL A 27 -9.26 -9.50 -18.53
C VAL A 27 -8.86 -10.10 -17.20
N ALA A 28 -7.55 -10.23 -16.97
CA ALA A 28 -6.99 -10.57 -15.68
C ALA A 28 -6.67 -9.29 -14.90
N VAL A 29 -7.14 -9.19 -13.68
CA VAL A 29 -6.76 -8.12 -12.73
C VAL A 29 -5.94 -8.75 -11.61
N ILE A 30 -4.69 -8.31 -11.45
CA ILE A 30 -3.77 -8.86 -10.47
C ILE A 30 -3.71 -7.96 -9.25
N GLY A 31 -4.34 -8.43 -8.18
CA GLY A 31 -4.53 -7.71 -6.92
C GLY A 31 -5.94 -7.15 -6.75
N SER A 32 -6.50 -7.38 -5.58
CA SER A 32 -7.85 -6.95 -5.19
C SER A 32 -7.86 -5.67 -4.33
N GLY A 33 -6.78 -4.90 -4.35
CA GLY A 33 -6.74 -3.58 -3.71
C GLY A 33 -7.70 -2.59 -4.37
N PRO A 34 -7.77 -1.34 -3.87
CA PRO A 34 -8.71 -0.32 -4.37
C PRO A 34 -8.65 -0.12 -5.89
N ALA A 35 -7.45 -0.12 -6.48
CA ALA A 35 -7.28 0.03 -7.94
C ALA A 35 -7.85 -1.16 -8.70
N GLY A 36 -7.52 -2.39 -8.27
CA GLY A 36 -7.98 -3.62 -8.90
C GLY A 36 -9.50 -3.79 -8.82
N LEU A 37 -10.10 -3.55 -7.65
CA LEU A 37 -11.56 -3.61 -7.47
C LEU A 37 -12.27 -2.56 -8.34
N ALA A 38 -11.77 -1.31 -8.35
CA ALA A 38 -12.36 -0.25 -9.16
C ALA A 38 -12.29 -0.57 -10.66
N ALA A 39 -11.16 -1.10 -11.14
CA ALA A 39 -11.01 -1.52 -12.53
C ALA A 39 -11.91 -2.71 -12.86
N ALA A 40 -11.92 -3.74 -12.04
CA ALA A 40 -12.70 -4.96 -12.25
C ALA A 40 -14.20 -4.65 -12.42
N GLN A 41 -14.76 -3.76 -11.58
CA GLN A 41 -16.16 -3.35 -11.71
C GLN A 41 -16.44 -2.63 -13.03
N GLN A 42 -15.59 -1.67 -13.43
CA GLN A 42 -15.80 -0.93 -14.68
C GLN A 42 -15.69 -1.85 -15.89
N LEU A 43 -14.65 -2.68 -15.96
CA LEU A 43 -14.46 -3.66 -17.02
C LEU A 43 -15.62 -4.65 -17.14
N ARG A 44 -16.12 -5.14 -15.99
CA ARG A 44 -17.28 -6.04 -15.98
C ARG A 44 -18.53 -5.35 -16.52
N ARG A 45 -18.79 -4.10 -16.12
CA ARG A 45 -19.91 -3.29 -16.61
C ARG A 45 -19.81 -2.95 -18.08
N ALA A 46 -18.58 -2.83 -18.63
CA ALA A 46 -18.34 -2.71 -20.07
C ALA A 46 -18.65 -4.01 -20.84
N GLY A 47 -18.76 -5.15 -20.16
CA GLY A 47 -19.14 -6.42 -20.77
C GLY A 47 -18.02 -7.45 -20.84
N HIS A 48 -16.84 -7.18 -20.31
CA HIS A 48 -15.72 -8.12 -20.34
C HIS A 48 -15.91 -9.24 -19.32
N GLU A 49 -15.29 -10.39 -19.57
CA GLU A 49 -15.08 -11.44 -18.59
C GLU A 49 -13.89 -11.04 -17.71
N VAL A 50 -14.14 -10.76 -16.43
CA VAL A 50 -13.11 -10.27 -15.52
C VAL A 50 -12.83 -11.29 -14.44
N THR A 51 -11.55 -11.67 -14.31
CA THR A 51 -11.04 -12.47 -13.20
C THR A 51 -10.03 -11.66 -12.39
N VAL A 52 -10.30 -11.50 -11.10
CA VAL A 52 -9.40 -10.87 -10.14
C VAL A 52 -8.65 -11.96 -9.39
N TYR A 53 -7.33 -11.93 -9.46
CA TYR A 53 -6.44 -12.83 -8.74
C TYR A 53 -5.87 -12.12 -7.52
N GLU A 54 -6.07 -12.72 -6.34
CA GLU A 54 -5.60 -12.19 -5.06
C GLU A 54 -4.75 -13.24 -4.33
N LYS A 55 -3.54 -12.86 -3.93
CA LYS A 55 -2.64 -13.77 -3.21
C LYS A 55 -3.08 -14.09 -1.79
N SER A 56 -3.85 -13.18 -1.18
CA SER A 56 -4.35 -13.31 0.19
C SER A 56 -5.68 -14.07 0.23
N ASP A 57 -6.09 -14.47 1.43
CA ASP A 57 -7.35 -15.16 1.69
C ASP A 57 -8.59 -14.26 1.58
N ARG A 58 -8.39 -12.92 1.70
CA ARG A 58 -9.48 -11.92 1.67
C ARG A 58 -9.24 -10.86 0.62
N LEU A 59 -10.35 -10.38 0.02
CA LEU A 59 -10.35 -9.35 -1.01
C LEU A 59 -10.36 -7.94 -0.41
N GLY A 60 -9.59 -7.02 -1.00
CA GLY A 60 -9.57 -5.61 -0.60
C GLY A 60 -8.17 -5.05 -0.34
N GLY A 61 -7.12 -5.89 -0.33
CA GLY A 61 -5.75 -5.46 -0.10
C GLY A 61 -5.60 -4.66 1.19
N LEU A 62 -5.04 -3.43 1.13
CA LEU A 62 -4.85 -2.59 2.31
C LEU A 62 -6.17 -2.10 2.96
N LEU A 63 -7.31 -2.14 2.26
CA LEU A 63 -8.61 -1.86 2.88
C LEU A 63 -8.96 -2.88 3.97
N ILE A 64 -8.45 -4.11 3.84
CA ILE A 64 -8.67 -5.21 4.79
C ILE A 64 -7.48 -5.36 5.73
N TYR A 65 -6.26 -5.42 5.18
CA TYR A 65 -5.07 -5.78 5.96
C TYR A 65 -4.30 -4.59 6.53
N GLY A 66 -4.44 -3.39 5.95
CA GLY A 66 -3.72 -2.19 6.38
C GLY A 66 -4.56 -1.30 7.28
N ILE A 67 -5.64 -0.73 6.74
CA ILE A 67 -6.49 0.23 7.43
C ILE A 67 -7.21 -0.44 8.61
N PRO A 68 -7.13 0.09 9.83
CA PRO A 68 -7.84 -0.47 10.98
C PRO A 68 -9.36 -0.37 10.86
N ASP A 69 -10.07 -1.31 11.48
CA ASP A 69 -11.53 -1.37 11.46
C ASP A 69 -12.19 -0.11 12.02
N PHE A 70 -11.59 0.51 13.05
CA PHE A 70 -12.10 1.77 13.61
C PHE A 70 -12.01 2.98 12.67
N LYS A 71 -11.28 2.88 11.55
CA LYS A 71 -11.27 3.89 10.45
C LYS A 71 -12.13 3.46 9.26
N LEU A 72 -12.16 2.16 8.96
CA LEU A 72 -12.91 1.59 7.85
C LEU A 72 -13.48 0.22 8.26
N GLU A 73 -14.73 0.19 8.63
CA GLU A 73 -15.48 -1.03 8.92
C GLU A 73 -15.45 -1.97 7.70
N LYS A 74 -15.01 -3.21 7.89
CA LYS A 74 -14.78 -4.18 6.79
C LYS A 74 -16.04 -4.57 6.05
N ILE A 75 -17.20 -4.44 6.69
CA ILE A 75 -18.49 -4.65 6.03
C ILE A 75 -18.70 -3.72 4.82
N ASN A 76 -18.10 -2.51 4.85
CA ASN A 76 -18.17 -1.59 3.72
C ASN A 76 -17.39 -2.08 2.50
N VAL A 77 -16.30 -2.82 2.72
CA VAL A 77 -15.55 -3.46 1.65
C VAL A 77 -16.28 -4.69 1.15
N GLN A 78 -16.75 -5.54 2.08
CA GLN A 78 -17.45 -6.77 1.75
C GLN A 78 -18.68 -6.52 0.88
N ARG A 79 -19.55 -5.58 1.26
CA ARG A 79 -20.76 -5.25 0.47
C ARG A 79 -20.44 -4.81 -0.98
N ARG A 80 -19.25 -4.20 -1.21
CA ARG A 80 -18.79 -3.86 -2.57
C ARG A 80 -18.31 -5.08 -3.33
N VAL A 81 -17.60 -5.99 -2.67
CA VAL A 81 -17.19 -7.26 -3.26
C VAL A 81 -18.41 -8.08 -3.66
N ASP A 82 -19.41 -8.22 -2.77
CA ASP A 82 -20.65 -8.94 -3.03
C ASP A 82 -21.41 -8.34 -4.23
N GLN A 83 -21.47 -7.01 -4.32
CA GLN A 83 -22.03 -6.32 -5.47
C GLN A 83 -21.30 -6.69 -6.77
N MET A 84 -19.96 -6.69 -6.78
CA MET A 84 -19.16 -7.02 -7.96
C MET A 84 -19.32 -8.50 -8.35
N GLN A 85 -19.42 -9.40 -7.38
CA GLN A 85 -19.72 -10.82 -7.62
C GLN A 85 -21.09 -10.98 -8.27
N ALA A 86 -22.10 -10.27 -7.78
CA ALA A 86 -23.44 -10.28 -8.37
C ALA A 86 -23.47 -9.62 -9.78
N GLU A 87 -22.54 -8.72 -10.09
CA GLU A 87 -22.32 -8.20 -11.43
C GLU A 87 -21.58 -9.18 -12.35
N GLY A 88 -21.01 -10.27 -11.80
CA GLY A 88 -20.34 -11.35 -12.50
C GLY A 88 -18.82 -11.21 -12.59
N VAL A 89 -18.18 -10.42 -11.70
CA VAL A 89 -16.72 -10.46 -11.51
C VAL A 89 -16.36 -11.78 -10.82
N ARG A 90 -15.38 -12.48 -11.37
CA ARG A 90 -14.82 -13.70 -10.75
C ARG A 90 -13.63 -13.33 -9.87
N PHE A 91 -13.61 -13.81 -8.64
CA PHE A 91 -12.51 -13.65 -7.70
C PHE A 91 -11.85 -15.00 -7.40
N ILE A 92 -10.52 -15.01 -7.40
CA ILE A 92 -9.69 -16.17 -7.02
C ILE A 92 -8.72 -15.68 -5.94
N THR A 93 -9.00 -16.07 -4.71
CA THR A 93 -8.14 -15.81 -3.55
C THR A 93 -7.13 -16.92 -3.34
N ASN A 94 -6.12 -16.70 -2.47
CA ASN A 94 -5.02 -17.63 -2.24
C ASN A 94 -4.29 -18.05 -3.53
N CYS A 95 -4.20 -17.12 -4.48
CA CYS A 95 -3.58 -17.35 -5.78
C CYS A 95 -2.49 -16.28 -6.04
N HIS A 96 -1.25 -16.66 -5.86
CA HIS A 96 -0.09 -15.81 -6.11
C HIS A 96 0.35 -15.97 -7.57
N VAL A 97 -0.10 -15.06 -8.43
CA VAL A 97 0.30 -15.03 -9.85
C VAL A 97 1.81 -14.79 -9.96
N GLY A 98 2.48 -15.54 -10.82
CA GLY A 98 3.95 -15.65 -10.88
C GLY A 98 4.51 -16.79 -10.05
N LYS A 99 3.67 -17.45 -9.21
CA LYS A 99 4.04 -18.63 -8.45
C LYS A 99 3.07 -19.79 -8.69
N ASP A 100 1.76 -19.54 -8.50
CA ASP A 100 0.71 -20.55 -8.63
C ASP A 100 0.17 -20.61 -10.07
N ILE A 101 0.25 -19.49 -10.79
CA ILE A 101 -0.05 -19.36 -12.22
C ILE A 101 1.11 -18.62 -12.86
N SER A 102 1.69 -19.17 -13.94
CA SER A 102 2.78 -18.54 -14.67
C SER A 102 2.31 -17.32 -15.47
N SER A 103 3.24 -16.40 -15.77
CA SER A 103 2.97 -15.25 -16.65
C SER A 103 2.53 -15.68 -18.07
N GLN A 104 3.10 -16.77 -18.58
CA GLN A 104 2.75 -17.33 -19.88
C GLN A 104 1.33 -17.91 -19.90
N GLU A 105 0.95 -18.67 -18.86
CA GLU A 105 -0.39 -19.19 -18.71
C GLU A 105 -1.42 -18.06 -18.60
N LEU A 106 -1.13 -17.04 -17.79
CA LEU A 106 -1.98 -15.87 -17.65
C LEU A 106 -2.22 -15.16 -18.99
N ARG A 107 -1.16 -14.93 -19.78
CA ARG A 107 -1.25 -14.33 -21.13
C ARG A 107 -2.04 -15.18 -22.11
N SER A 108 -1.94 -16.52 -22.04
CA SER A 108 -2.67 -17.42 -22.94
C SER A 108 -4.17 -17.46 -22.68
N GLN A 109 -4.60 -17.15 -21.46
CA GLN A 109 -5.99 -17.22 -21.02
C GLN A 109 -6.73 -15.88 -21.07
N HIS A 110 -6.01 -14.74 -21.22
CA HIS A 110 -6.59 -13.39 -21.15
C HIS A 110 -6.12 -12.50 -22.28
N ASP A 111 -7.01 -11.66 -22.78
CA ASP A 111 -6.74 -10.68 -23.83
C ASP A 111 -6.02 -9.43 -23.29
N ALA A 112 -6.15 -9.14 -22.00
CA ALA A 112 -5.44 -8.07 -21.31
C ALA A 112 -5.18 -8.40 -19.84
N ILE A 113 -4.12 -7.81 -19.29
CA ILE A 113 -3.70 -7.98 -17.89
C ILE A 113 -3.56 -6.61 -17.25
N LEU A 114 -4.15 -6.40 -16.05
CA LEU A 114 -3.94 -5.22 -15.23
C LEU A 114 -3.13 -5.57 -13.99
N LEU A 115 -1.96 -4.97 -13.83
CA LEU A 115 -1.13 -5.05 -12.63
C LEU A 115 -1.60 -3.98 -11.62
N ALA A 116 -2.35 -4.42 -10.60
CA ALA A 116 -2.86 -3.61 -9.49
C ALA A 116 -2.32 -4.11 -8.14
N THR A 117 -1.04 -4.52 -8.14
CA THR A 117 -0.38 -5.24 -7.04
C THR A 117 -0.02 -4.36 -5.85
N GLY A 118 -0.16 -3.03 -5.98
CA GLY A 118 0.24 -2.09 -4.95
C GLY A 118 1.76 -1.90 -4.84
N ALA A 119 2.20 -1.09 -3.88
CA ALA A 119 3.60 -0.92 -3.50
C ALA A 119 3.87 -1.74 -2.23
N GLN A 120 4.62 -2.83 -2.34
CA GLN A 120 4.80 -3.79 -1.23
C GLN A 120 6.25 -3.88 -0.74
N GLN A 121 7.22 -3.35 -1.51
CA GLN A 121 8.61 -3.32 -1.11
C GLN A 121 8.78 -2.27 0.00
N LYS A 122 9.03 -2.74 1.20
CA LYS A 122 9.18 -1.92 2.40
C LYS A 122 10.52 -1.16 2.35
N ARG A 123 10.53 0.06 2.88
CA ARG A 123 11.80 0.76 3.16
C ARG A 123 12.45 0.11 4.38
N GLU A 124 13.71 -0.25 4.27
CA GLU A 124 14.47 -0.85 5.35
C GLU A 124 15.10 0.20 6.28
N LEU A 125 15.18 -0.13 7.54
CA LEU A 125 16.00 0.59 8.51
C LEU A 125 17.48 0.27 8.24
N THR A 126 18.31 1.30 8.09
CA THR A 126 19.77 1.13 7.83
C THR A 126 20.63 1.40 9.06
N THR A 127 20.01 1.63 10.20
CA THR A 127 20.63 2.02 11.46
C THR A 127 21.26 0.82 12.17
N GLU A 128 22.32 1.03 12.91
CA GLU A 128 22.95 0.03 13.80
C GLU A 128 21.91 -0.55 14.77
N GLY A 129 21.89 -1.86 14.94
CA GLY A 129 20.93 -2.58 15.78
C GLY A 129 19.59 -2.90 15.09
N LYS A 130 19.51 -2.72 13.77
CA LYS A 130 18.28 -3.04 12.99
C LYS A 130 17.86 -4.52 13.04
N GLU A 131 18.78 -5.40 13.40
CA GLU A 131 18.59 -6.84 13.50
C GLU A 131 18.05 -7.31 14.86
N LEU A 132 17.90 -6.41 15.83
CA LEU A 132 17.45 -6.75 17.17
C LEU A 132 16.01 -7.25 17.17
N LYS A 133 15.71 -8.18 18.07
CA LYS A 133 14.34 -8.68 18.32
C LYS A 133 13.47 -7.55 18.87
N GLY A 134 12.23 -7.50 18.44
CA GLY A 134 11.28 -6.44 18.84
C GLY A 134 11.21 -5.28 17.84
N ILE A 135 11.89 -5.39 16.67
CA ILE A 135 11.70 -4.48 15.54
C ILE A 135 10.79 -5.17 14.52
N HIS A 136 9.67 -4.56 14.17
CA HIS A 136 8.71 -5.10 13.23
C HIS A 136 8.26 -4.04 12.25
N TYR A 137 7.95 -4.43 11.02
CA TYR A 137 7.29 -3.51 10.09
C TYR A 137 5.83 -3.29 10.47
N ALA A 138 5.31 -2.11 10.22
CA ALA A 138 3.90 -1.80 10.37
C ALA A 138 3.01 -2.79 9.60
N MET A 139 3.48 -3.25 8.43
CA MET A 139 2.79 -4.24 7.60
C MET A 139 2.96 -5.69 8.05
N ASP A 140 3.67 -5.94 9.14
CA ASP A 140 3.63 -7.22 9.85
C ASP A 140 2.66 -7.14 11.05
N TYR A 141 2.55 -5.95 11.65
CA TYR A 141 1.68 -5.66 12.80
C TYR A 141 0.21 -5.42 12.42
N LEU A 142 -0.07 -4.52 11.48
CA LEU A 142 -1.44 -4.12 11.13
C LEU A 142 -2.31 -5.28 10.60
N PRO A 143 -1.82 -6.16 9.69
CA PRO A 143 -2.60 -7.31 9.25
C PRO A 143 -3.00 -8.25 10.38
N GLN A 144 -2.08 -8.54 11.31
CA GLN A 144 -2.37 -9.39 12.48
C GLN A 144 -3.46 -8.77 13.35
N ARG A 145 -3.42 -7.44 13.55
CA ARG A 145 -4.44 -6.74 14.33
C ARG A 145 -5.80 -6.74 13.64
N ASN A 146 -5.85 -6.51 12.33
CA ASN A 146 -7.09 -6.56 11.57
C ASN A 146 -7.68 -7.98 11.53
N GLN A 147 -6.85 -9.01 11.36
CA GLN A 147 -7.27 -10.40 11.43
C GLN A 147 -7.84 -10.76 12.81
N PHE A 148 -7.16 -10.35 13.89
CA PHE A 148 -7.65 -10.55 15.25
C PHE A 148 -9.00 -9.87 15.49
N VAL A 149 -9.17 -8.62 15.06
CA VAL A 149 -10.45 -7.88 15.18
C VAL A 149 -11.55 -8.54 14.36
N ALA A 150 -11.19 -9.17 13.24
CA ALA A 150 -12.12 -9.95 12.41
C ALA A 150 -12.50 -11.33 12.99
N GLY A 151 -11.92 -11.71 14.15
CA GLY A 151 -12.22 -12.95 14.85
C GLY A 151 -11.27 -14.11 14.56
N ASP A 152 -10.18 -13.87 13.82
CA ASP A 152 -9.16 -14.91 13.59
C ASP A 152 -8.37 -15.17 14.89
N ALA A 153 -7.95 -16.43 15.07
CA ALA A 153 -7.08 -16.80 16.17
C ALA A 153 -5.73 -16.07 16.05
N PRO A 154 -5.19 -15.51 17.15
CA PRO A 154 -3.88 -14.88 17.12
C PRO A 154 -2.80 -15.89 16.78
N LYS A 155 -1.84 -15.50 15.93
CA LYS A 155 -0.67 -16.32 15.63
C LYS A 155 0.24 -16.40 16.88
N PRO A 156 0.96 -17.53 17.08
CA PRO A 156 1.87 -17.68 18.22
C PRO A 156 2.96 -16.61 18.30
N ASP A 157 3.40 -16.10 17.16
CA ASP A 157 4.42 -15.06 16.98
C ASP A 157 3.83 -13.65 16.80
N ALA A 158 2.54 -13.47 17.09
CA ALA A 158 1.88 -12.18 16.93
C ALA A 158 2.54 -11.09 17.78
N VAL A 159 2.76 -9.93 17.16
CA VAL A 159 3.34 -8.76 17.82
C VAL A 159 2.42 -8.28 18.94
N GLN A 160 2.88 -8.36 20.19
CA GLN A 160 2.16 -7.93 21.38
C GLN A 160 2.73 -6.60 21.87
N ALA A 161 1.85 -5.63 22.06
CA ALA A 161 2.25 -4.30 22.54
C ALA A 161 1.75 -3.99 23.97
N GLN A 162 0.93 -4.86 24.57
CA GLN A 162 0.37 -4.63 25.89
C GLN A 162 1.49 -4.43 26.93
N GLY A 163 1.44 -3.32 27.65
CA GLY A 163 2.41 -2.95 28.67
C GLY A 163 3.81 -2.61 28.16
N LYS A 164 4.03 -2.56 26.85
CA LYS A 164 5.33 -2.22 26.25
C LYS A 164 5.46 -0.74 25.97
N ARG A 165 6.67 -0.22 26.15
CA ARG A 165 7.09 1.10 25.66
C ARG A 165 7.40 0.97 24.16
N VAL A 166 6.74 1.76 23.33
CA VAL A 166 6.79 1.58 21.87
C VAL A 166 7.29 2.83 21.19
N ALA A 167 8.17 2.66 20.18
CA ALA A 167 8.50 3.69 19.21
C ALA A 167 7.95 3.32 17.83
N ILE A 168 7.36 4.30 17.15
CA ILE A 168 6.96 4.21 15.73
C ILE A 168 7.92 5.09 14.94
N LEU A 169 8.64 4.50 13.98
CA LEU A 169 9.48 5.24 13.05
C LEU A 169 8.71 5.53 11.77
N GLY A 170 8.35 6.79 11.58
CA GLY A 170 7.53 7.30 10.50
C GLY A 170 6.35 8.14 11.00
N GLY A 171 5.97 9.15 10.22
CA GLY A 171 4.94 10.13 10.56
C GLY A 171 3.67 10.04 9.70
N GLY A 172 3.58 9.11 8.75
CA GLY A 172 2.47 8.99 7.80
C GLY A 172 1.18 8.37 8.38
N PHE A 173 0.20 8.15 7.49
CA PHE A 173 -1.08 7.52 7.86
C PHE A 173 -0.90 6.10 8.44
N THR A 174 0.05 5.33 7.93
CA THR A 174 0.38 4.00 8.44
C THR A 174 0.85 4.05 9.89
N ALA A 175 1.67 5.05 10.24
CA ALA A 175 2.10 5.26 11.62
C ALA A 175 0.93 5.63 12.55
N ALA A 176 -0.01 6.46 12.06
CA ALA A 176 -1.23 6.78 12.81
C ALA A 176 -2.15 5.56 13.00
N ASP A 177 -2.17 4.63 12.04
CA ASP A 177 -2.90 3.36 12.15
C ASP A 177 -2.26 2.45 13.22
N CYS A 178 -0.93 2.39 13.24
CA CYS A 178 -0.19 1.70 14.30
C CYS A 178 -0.49 2.30 15.67
N LEU A 179 -0.40 3.62 15.83
CA LEU A 179 -0.66 4.32 17.09
C LEU A 179 -2.07 4.01 17.61
N GLY A 180 -3.09 4.10 16.75
CA GLY A 180 -4.46 3.79 17.11
C GLY A 180 -4.67 2.35 17.58
N ASN A 181 -3.96 1.38 16.98
CA ASN A 181 -3.98 -0.03 17.40
C ASN A 181 -3.21 -0.26 18.69
N LEU A 182 -2.04 0.38 18.86
CA LEU A 182 -1.22 0.28 20.07
C LEU A 182 -1.99 0.75 21.31
N ASN A 183 -2.67 1.90 21.22
CA ASN A 183 -3.51 2.43 22.29
C ASN A 183 -4.64 1.45 22.68
N ARG A 184 -5.28 0.82 21.68
CA ARG A 184 -6.35 -0.18 21.92
C ARG A 184 -5.83 -1.51 22.45
N GLN A 185 -4.57 -1.83 22.17
CA GLN A 185 -3.91 -3.03 22.69
C GLN A 185 -3.36 -2.83 24.11
N GLY A 186 -3.38 -1.62 24.63
CA GLY A 186 -2.87 -1.30 25.96
C GLY A 186 -1.35 -1.24 26.02
N ALA A 187 -0.72 -0.65 25.02
CA ALA A 187 0.69 -0.24 25.11
C ALA A 187 0.88 0.71 26.30
N ASP A 188 2.09 0.76 26.85
CA ASP A 188 2.40 1.70 27.94
C ASP A 188 2.12 3.14 27.47
N ARG A 189 1.79 4.03 28.43
CA ARG A 189 1.27 5.39 28.20
C ARG A 189 2.12 6.26 27.28
N ARG A 190 3.38 5.88 27.00
CA ARG A 190 4.29 6.59 26.11
C ARG A 190 4.53 5.80 24.84
N VAL A 191 3.77 6.11 23.79
CA VAL A 191 4.10 5.70 22.44
C VAL A 191 4.83 6.86 21.76
N TYR A 192 6.11 6.70 21.49
CA TYR A 192 6.89 7.67 20.72
C TYR A 192 6.61 7.52 19.24
N GLN A 193 6.48 8.63 18.51
CA GLN A 193 6.35 8.62 17.05
C GLN A 193 7.34 9.61 16.44
N PHE A 194 8.33 9.12 15.72
CA PHE A 194 9.40 9.90 15.13
C PHE A 194 9.27 9.99 13.61
N GLU A 195 9.31 11.21 13.09
CA GLU A 195 9.36 11.49 11.66
C GLU A 195 10.60 12.32 11.34
N ILE A 196 11.31 11.93 10.28
CA ILE A 196 12.54 12.58 9.87
C ILE A 196 12.30 13.91 9.14
N VAL A 197 11.12 14.12 8.59
CA VAL A 197 10.71 15.37 7.93
C VAL A 197 9.67 16.11 8.76
N ASN A 198 9.39 17.37 8.40
CA ASN A 198 8.28 18.11 8.99
C ASN A 198 6.97 17.35 8.78
N MET A 199 6.25 17.14 9.85
CA MET A 199 4.92 16.55 9.75
C MET A 199 3.95 17.59 9.20
N GLN A 200 3.23 17.20 8.16
CA GLN A 200 2.09 18.00 7.69
C GLN A 200 1.03 18.10 8.81
N PRO A 201 0.35 19.25 8.97
CA PRO A 201 -0.76 19.37 9.90
C PRO A 201 -1.80 18.28 9.60
N ARG A 202 -2.14 17.46 10.57
CA ARG A 202 -3.19 16.44 10.42
C ARG A 202 -4.51 17.02 10.88
N PRO A 203 -5.61 16.76 10.17
CA PRO A 203 -6.94 17.25 10.56
C PRO A 203 -7.50 16.59 11.84
N THR A 204 -6.89 15.51 12.32
CA THR A 204 -7.29 14.84 13.57
C THR A 204 -6.27 15.09 14.67
N PRO A 205 -6.70 15.53 15.87
CA PRO A 205 -5.81 15.59 17.00
C PRO A 205 -5.28 14.18 17.30
N VAL A 206 -4.00 13.99 17.04
CA VAL A 206 -3.29 12.81 17.53
C VAL A 206 -3.06 13.09 19.02
N HIS A 207 -3.53 12.20 19.87
CA HIS A 207 -3.58 12.30 21.31
C HIS A 207 -2.54 13.22 21.96
N GLU A 208 -3.00 14.02 22.92
CA GLU A 208 -2.23 15.00 23.69
C GLU A 208 -1.04 14.41 24.47
N GLU A 209 -0.89 13.09 24.49
CA GLU A 209 0.10 12.35 25.27
C GLU A 209 1.45 12.12 24.55
N VAL A 210 1.57 12.44 23.27
CA VAL A 210 2.86 12.36 22.57
C VAL A 210 3.53 13.73 22.63
N ASP A 211 4.68 13.81 23.24
CA ASP A 211 5.50 15.02 23.30
C ASP A 211 5.65 15.62 21.89
N PRO A 212 5.06 16.80 21.62
CA PRO A 212 5.10 17.41 20.28
C PRO A 212 6.53 17.66 19.78
N ASP A 213 7.50 17.78 20.68
CA ASP A 213 8.92 17.96 20.33
C ASP A 213 9.57 16.67 19.82
N CYS A 214 9.00 15.51 20.09
CA CYS A 214 9.50 14.22 19.62
C CYS A 214 8.89 13.73 18.31
N ARG A 215 8.04 14.51 17.61
CA ARG A 215 7.27 14.02 16.44
C ARG A 215 7.94 14.23 15.10
N ALA A 216 8.63 15.34 14.91
CA ALA A 216 9.16 15.75 13.62
C ALA A 216 10.65 16.08 13.71
N ASN A 217 11.33 15.97 12.58
CA ASN A 217 12.75 16.29 12.45
C ASN A 217 13.64 15.48 13.39
N ILE A 218 13.31 14.20 13.57
CA ILE A 218 14.06 13.26 14.42
C ILE A 218 14.69 12.17 13.54
N LEU A 219 15.99 12.04 13.61
CA LEU A 219 16.76 10.96 13.00
C LEU A 219 17.09 9.89 14.06
N THR A 220 16.71 8.65 13.79
CA THR A 220 17.16 7.50 14.57
C THR A 220 18.58 7.16 14.17
N GLU A 221 19.52 7.18 15.12
CA GLU A 221 20.95 6.90 14.88
C GLU A 221 21.34 5.48 15.26
N LYS A 222 20.72 4.93 16.31
CA LYS A 222 21.06 3.60 16.81
C LYS A 222 19.91 2.97 17.56
N VAL A 223 19.71 1.67 17.38
CA VAL A 223 18.86 0.87 18.24
C VAL A 223 19.73 0.13 19.25
N ILE A 224 19.35 0.21 20.53
CA ILE A 224 20.10 -0.34 21.65
C ILE A 224 19.45 -1.66 22.08
N GLY A 225 20.25 -2.72 22.10
CA GLY A 225 19.83 -4.05 22.55
C GLY A 225 20.16 -4.33 24.01
N ASP A 226 19.49 -5.31 24.58
CA ASP A 226 19.86 -5.95 25.82
C ASP A 226 20.83 -7.14 25.59
N GLU A 227 21.19 -7.84 26.65
CA GLU A 227 22.06 -9.03 26.62
C GLU A 227 21.48 -10.22 25.85
N ASN A 228 20.15 -10.25 25.63
CA ASN A 228 19.43 -11.29 24.88
C ASN A 228 19.18 -10.91 23.41
N GLY A 229 19.72 -9.77 22.95
CA GLY A 229 19.53 -9.24 21.62
C GLY A 229 18.11 -8.71 21.35
N ALA A 230 17.37 -8.32 22.41
CA ALA A 230 16.09 -7.65 22.30
C ALA A 230 16.23 -6.13 22.44
N VAL A 231 15.36 -5.38 21.78
CA VAL A 231 15.32 -3.92 21.90
C VAL A 231 15.05 -3.51 23.33
N LYS A 232 15.88 -2.58 23.85
CA LYS A 232 15.68 -1.93 25.14
C LYS A 232 15.70 -0.40 25.06
N GLY A 233 16.17 0.16 23.96
CA GLY A 233 16.26 1.60 23.78
C GLY A 233 16.53 2.02 22.36
N LEU A 234 16.43 3.32 22.13
CA LEU A 234 16.66 3.97 20.84
C LEU A 234 17.37 5.30 21.07
N GLN A 235 18.48 5.51 20.36
CA GLN A 235 19.20 6.77 20.31
C GLN A 235 18.79 7.56 19.08
N ALA A 236 18.47 8.83 19.26
CA ALA A 236 18.02 9.72 18.20
C ALA A 236 18.61 11.13 18.38
N VAL A 237 18.55 11.91 17.30
CA VAL A 237 19.02 13.28 17.26
C VAL A 237 18.04 14.15 16.48
N ARG A 238 17.96 15.44 16.79
CA ARG A 238 17.20 16.39 15.99
C ARG A 238 17.94 16.73 14.70
N VAL A 239 17.17 16.94 13.63
CA VAL A 239 17.68 17.36 12.33
C VAL A 239 16.97 18.62 11.84
N GLU A 240 17.62 19.35 10.94
CA GLU A 240 17.00 20.44 10.19
C GLU A 240 17.15 20.19 8.69
N TRP A 241 16.20 20.68 7.92
CA TRP A 241 16.23 20.61 6.47
C TRP A 241 16.52 21.98 5.89
N LYS A 242 17.60 22.12 5.12
CA LYS A 242 18.02 23.37 4.45
C LYS A 242 17.99 23.19 2.94
N GLN A 243 17.64 24.25 2.25
CA GLN A 243 17.80 24.33 0.79
C GLN A 243 19.26 24.70 0.49
N GLU A 244 19.98 23.80 -0.18
CA GLU A 244 21.34 24.03 -0.67
C GLU A 244 21.38 23.66 -2.16
N ASP A 245 21.77 24.59 -3.02
CA ASP A 245 21.82 24.43 -4.48
C ASP A 245 20.53 23.83 -5.09
N GLY A 246 19.36 24.28 -4.58
CA GLY A 246 18.04 23.80 -5.02
C GLY A 246 17.65 22.40 -4.55
N ARG A 247 18.43 21.79 -3.64
CA ARG A 247 18.15 20.50 -3.03
C ARG A 247 17.88 20.64 -1.54
N ASN A 248 16.98 19.83 -1.02
CA ASN A 248 16.78 19.68 0.42
C ASN A 248 17.91 18.81 0.99
N VAL A 249 18.73 19.39 1.87
CA VAL A 249 19.82 18.71 2.58
C VAL A 249 19.45 18.61 4.05
N MET A 250 19.52 17.41 4.60
CA MET A 250 19.33 17.18 6.02
C MET A 250 20.62 17.46 6.77
N LYS A 251 20.54 18.23 7.85
CA LYS A 251 21.66 18.50 8.76
C LYS A 251 21.31 18.05 10.16
N ARG A 252 22.23 17.32 10.76
CA ARG A 252 22.19 16.93 12.17
C ARG A 252 22.41 18.16 13.05
N LEU A 253 21.63 18.28 14.13
CA LEU A 253 21.81 19.33 15.13
C LEU A 253 22.62 18.79 16.30
N GLU A 254 23.89 19.19 16.34
CA GLU A 254 24.84 18.80 17.38
C GLU A 254 24.33 19.18 18.79
N GLY A 255 24.53 18.31 19.77
CA GLY A 255 24.13 18.55 21.16
C GLY A 255 22.63 18.35 21.43
N THR A 256 21.87 17.76 20.47
CA THR A 256 20.45 17.44 20.66
C THR A 256 20.18 15.94 20.69
N GLU A 257 21.22 15.14 20.89
CA GLU A 257 21.14 13.71 21.05
C GLU A 257 20.36 13.34 22.32
N PHE A 258 19.52 12.34 22.20
CA PHE A 258 18.77 11.79 23.31
C PHE A 258 18.55 10.29 23.15
N THR A 259 18.31 9.65 24.28
CA THR A 259 18.00 8.21 24.32
C THR A 259 16.67 8.02 24.98
N ILE A 260 15.84 7.13 24.45
CA ILE A 260 14.59 6.68 25.04
C ILE A 260 14.61 5.19 25.27
N ASP A 261 13.94 4.77 26.34
CA ASP A 261 13.71 3.36 26.59
C ASP A 261 12.51 2.87 25.80
N VAL A 262 12.68 1.80 25.04
CA VAL A 262 11.63 1.15 24.24
C VAL A 262 11.80 -0.35 24.25
N ASP A 263 10.68 -1.08 24.23
CA ASP A 263 10.65 -2.55 24.22
C ASP A 263 10.16 -3.10 22.86
N LEU A 264 9.65 -2.20 22.00
CA LEU A 264 9.09 -2.52 20.70
C LEU A 264 9.28 -1.34 19.74
N ILE A 265 9.72 -1.61 18.51
CA ILE A 265 9.80 -0.61 17.44
C ILE A 265 8.95 -1.05 16.26
N LEU A 266 8.08 -0.16 15.77
CA LEU A 266 7.31 -0.36 14.55
C LEU A 266 7.83 0.54 13.44
N LEU A 267 8.24 -0.08 12.33
CA LEU A 267 8.76 0.61 11.14
C LEU A 267 7.60 0.97 10.21
N ALA A 268 7.24 2.25 10.16
CA ALA A 268 6.20 2.82 9.30
C ALA A 268 6.79 3.83 8.31
N MET A 269 7.97 3.55 7.79
CA MET A 269 8.80 4.45 6.96
C MET A 269 8.40 4.48 5.49
N GLY A 270 7.27 3.84 5.13
CA GLY A 270 6.72 3.79 3.77
C GLY A 270 7.33 2.67 2.92
N PHE A 271 7.00 2.75 1.62
CA PHE A 271 7.38 1.75 0.62
C PHE A 271 8.21 2.39 -0.46
N ILE A 272 9.06 1.59 -1.11
CA ILE A 272 9.92 2.06 -2.19
C ILE A 272 9.41 1.66 -3.58
N GLY A 273 8.50 0.68 -3.68
CA GLY A 273 7.90 0.27 -4.95
C GLY A 273 7.09 -1.03 -4.87
N PRO A 274 6.60 -1.53 -6.00
CA PRO A 274 5.97 -2.86 -6.10
C PRO A 274 6.99 -3.98 -5.95
N THR A 275 6.53 -5.21 -5.66
CA THR A 275 7.36 -6.41 -5.79
C THR A 275 7.68 -6.63 -7.27
N VAL A 276 8.97 -6.65 -7.60
CA VAL A 276 9.46 -6.79 -8.99
C VAL A 276 9.75 -8.24 -9.35
N SER A 277 10.21 -9.05 -8.38
CA SER A 277 10.48 -10.48 -8.58
C SER A 277 9.21 -11.26 -8.96
N GLY A 278 9.37 -12.29 -9.77
CA GLY A 278 8.27 -13.10 -10.29
C GLY A 278 7.52 -12.35 -11.38
N LEU A 279 6.20 -12.19 -11.28
CA LEU A 279 5.31 -11.76 -12.36
C LEU A 279 5.79 -10.52 -13.15
N VAL A 280 6.23 -9.45 -12.48
CA VAL A 280 6.64 -8.21 -13.16
C VAL A 280 7.88 -8.44 -14.00
N ASN A 281 8.88 -9.15 -13.46
CA ASN A 281 10.09 -9.53 -14.19
C ASN A 281 9.78 -10.54 -15.32
N ASP A 282 8.95 -11.54 -15.05
CA ASP A 282 8.59 -12.60 -16.00
C ASP A 282 7.77 -12.08 -17.18
N LEU A 283 6.99 -11.01 -16.97
CA LEU A 283 6.28 -10.31 -18.04
C LEU A 283 7.19 -9.40 -18.86
N GLY A 284 8.42 -9.11 -18.43
CA GLY A 284 9.34 -8.21 -19.13
C GLY A 284 9.02 -6.72 -18.95
N VAL A 285 8.17 -6.37 -18.00
CA VAL A 285 7.70 -5.01 -17.77
C VAL A 285 8.84 -4.12 -17.28
N LYS A 286 8.99 -2.94 -17.87
CA LYS A 286 9.98 -1.94 -17.44
C LYS A 286 9.54 -1.19 -16.18
N ILE A 287 10.53 -0.66 -15.48
CA ILE A 287 10.40 0.05 -14.21
C ILE A 287 10.83 1.51 -14.37
N SER A 288 9.99 2.43 -13.94
CA SER A 288 10.35 3.84 -13.78
C SER A 288 11.01 4.04 -12.42
N MET A 289 12.14 4.71 -12.40
CA MET A 289 12.90 4.98 -11.19
C MET A 289 13.00 6.49 -10.94
N ARG A 290 12.78 6.90 -9.71
CA ARG A 290 12.87 8.33 -9.33
C ARG A 290 14.28 8.87 -9.60
N GLY A 291 14.36 9.95 -10.36
CA GLY A 291 15.62 10.59 -10.73
C GLY A 291 16.25 10.05 -12.00
N ARG A 292 15.70 8.99 -12.62
CA ARG A 292 16.07 8.54 -13.98
C ARG A 292 15.03 8.97 -15.01
N LYS A 293 15.48 9.36 -16.18
CA LYS A 293 14.61 9.74 -17.30
C LYS A 293 14.02 8.52 -18.00
N ASP A 294 14.87 7.52 -18.26
CA ASP A 294 14.50 6.34 -19.01
C ASP A 294 14.16 5.17 -18.07
N PRO A 295 13.11 4.40 -18.38
CA PRO A 295 12.77 3.22 -17.63
C PRO A 295 13.78 2.09 -17.88
N ILE A 296 14.02 1.28 -16.85
CA ILE A 296 14.98 0.18 -16.85
C ILE A 296 14.28 -1.18 -16.81
N ALA A 297 15.03 -2.25 -17.07
CA ALA A 297 14.52 -3.60 -16.90
C ALA A 297 14.22 -3.93 -15.44
N ALA A 298 13.22 -4.78 -15.22
CA ALA A 298 12.88 -5.26 -13.88
C ALA A 298 14.06 -5.99 -13.20
N SER A 299 14.83 -6.77 -13.97
CA SER A 299 16.03 -7.46 -13.49
C SER A 299 17.12 -6.50 -12.97
N GLU A 300 17.30 -5.33 -13.60
CA GLU A 300 18.25 -4.32 -13.12
C GLU A 300 17.82 -3.75 -11.76
N THR A 301 16.51 -3.53 -11.58
CA THR A 301 15.94 -3.10 -10.29
C THR A 301 16.16 -4.15 -9.22
N LEU A 302 16.00 -5.45 -9.54
CA LEU A 302 16.25 -6.54 -8.60
C LEU A 302 17.71 -6.55 -8.13
N SER A 303 18.69 -6.44 -9.05
CA SER A 303 20.09 -6.36 -8.68
C SER A 303 20.40 -5.20 -7.73
N MET A 304 19.81 -4.02 -7.96
CA MET A 304 19.97 -2.88 -7.06
C MET A 304 19.44 -3.16 -5.65
N LEU A 305 18.30 -3.85 -5.54
CA LEU A 305 17.71 -4.21 -4.25
C LEU A 305 18.54 -5.27 -3.53
N GLU A 306 19.09 -6.24 -4.25
CA GLU A 306 19.99 -7.26 -3.73
C GLU A 306 21.29 -6.65 -3.21
N ASP A 307 21.81 -5.60 -3.85
CA ASP A 307 22.95 -4.79 -3.40
C ASP A 307 22.63 -3.87 -2.21
N GLY A 308 21.42 -3.95 -1.64
CA GLY A 308 20.97 -3.15 -0.50
C GLY A 308 20.60 -1.70 -0.82
N GLN A 309 20.51 -1.35 -2.10
CA GLN A 309 20.04 -0.03 -2.51
C GLN A 309 18.52 0.08 -2.29
N GLN A 310 18.04 1.28 -1.99
CA GLN A 310 16.61 1.55 -1.73
C GLN A 310 16.09 2.68 -2.64
N PRO A 311 16.16 2.55 -3.97
CA PRO A 311 15.60 3.55 -4.87
C PRO A 311 14.06 3.57 -4.78
N MET A 312 13.46 4.73 -5.03
CA MET A 312 12.02 4.83 -5.25
C MET A 312 11.71 4.46 -6.69
N TYR A 313 10.80 3.51 -6.89
CA TYR A 313 10.44 3.02 -8.22
C TYR A 313 8.97 2.62 -8.35
N SER A 314 8.51 2.46 -9.58
CA SER A 314 7.16 2.00 -9.92
C SER A 314 7.15 1.28 -11.26
N ILE A 315 6.10 0.54 -11.57
CA ILE A 315 5.91 -0.03 -12.90
C ILE A 315 5.79 1.11 -13.91
N HIS A 316 6.60 1.05 -14.97
CA HIS A 316 6.51 2.02 -16.06
C HIS A 316 5.22 1.78 -16.86
N ALA A 317 4.40 2.81 -16.98
CA ALA A 317 3.24 2.84 -17.81
C ALA A 317 2.98 4.26 -18.32
N ASP A 318 2.45 4.36 -19.53
CA ASP A 318 2.12 5.62 -20.19
C ASP A 318 0.86 6.29 -19.59
N ASN A 319 0.40 7.36 -20.23
CA ASN A 319 -0.80 8.08 -19.82
C ASN A 319 -2.11 7.30 -20.05
N ARG A 320 -2.03 6.19 -20.80
CA ARG A 320 -3.12 5.25 -21.01
C ARG A 320 -2.99 4.02 -20.12
N PHE A 321 -2.14 4.08 -19.10
CA PHE A 321 -1.87 2.99 -18.17
C PHE A 321 -1.23 1.75 -18.79
N GLN A 322 -0.87 1.78 -20.09
CA GLN A 322 -0.22 0.68 -20.79
C GLN A 322 1.26 0.65 -20.41
N THR A 323 1.75 -0.54 -20.06
CA THR A 323 3.16 -0.76 -19.72
C THR A 323 4.03 -0.84 -20.98
N SER A 324 5.32 -1.18 -20.81
CA SER A 324 6.21 -1.49 -21.95
C SER A 324 5.81 -2.75 -22.73
N GLU A 325 4.89 -3.54 -22.18
CA GLU A 325 4.44 -4.80 -22.75
C GLU A 325 3.01 -4.67 -23.29
N GLU A 326 2.81 -5.11 -24.53
CA GLU A 326 1.51 -5.04 -25.18
C GLU A 326 0.44 -5.84 -24.42
N GLY A 327 -0.74 -5.26 -24.24
CA GLY A 327 -1.85 -5.88 -23.52
C GLY A 327 -1.66 -5.95 -21.99
N VAL A 328 -0.57 -5.39 -21.46
CA VAL A 328 -0.30 -5.31 -20.03
C VAL A 328 -0.39 -3.88 -19.55
N PHE A 329 -1.20 -3.65 -18.53
CA PHE A 329 -1.49 -2.34 -17.93
C PHE A 329 -1.09 -2.32 -16.46
N ALA A 330 -0.90 -1.13 -15.89
CA ALA A 330 -0.61 -0.97 -14.47
C ALA A 330 -1.38 0.23 -13.88
N ALA A 331 -1.86 0.09 -12.63
CA ALA A 331 -2.59 1.16 -11.96
C ALA A 331 -2.41 1.13 -10.43
N GLY A 332 -2.77 2.22 -9.78
CA GLY A 332 -2.66 2.40 -8.34
C GLY A 332 -1.20 2.51 -7.89
N ASP A 333 -0.93 2.12 -6.65
CA ASP A 333 0.40 2.27 -6.06
C ASP A 333 1.50 1.49 -6.81
N ALA A 334 1.15 0.49 -7.60
CA ALA A 334 2.10 -0.21 -8.46
C ALA A 334 2.71 0.70 -9.55
N LYS A 335 1.90 1.63 -10.10
CA LYS A 335 2.29 2.60 -11.12
C LYS A 335 2.69 3.95 -10.52
N ARG A 336 1.94 4.44 -9.54
CA ARG A 336 2.10 5.79 -8.95
C ARG A 336 3.12 5.83 -7.83
N GLY A 337 3.40 4.70 -7.17
CA GLY A 337 4.00 4.65 -5.84
C GLY A 337 2.92 4.76 -4.74
N ALA A 338 3.31 4.49 -3.50
CA ALA A 338 2.39 4.51 -2.36
C ALA A 338 1.67 5.86 -2.23
N SER A 339 0.34 5.83 -2.27
CA SER A 339 -0.50 7.02 -2.34
C SER A 339 -1.83 6.85 -1.59
N LEU A 340 -2.79 7.75 -1.83
CA LEU A 340 -4.10 7.69 -1.21
C LEU A 340 -5.03 6.71 -1.94
N VAL A 341 -5.98 6.11 -1.20
CA VAL A 341 -6.99 5.20 -1.73
C VAL A 341 -7.80 5.84 -2.88
N VAL A 342 -8.09 7.14 -2.79
CA VAL A 342 -8.82 7.87 -3.84
C VAL A 342 -8.08 7.87 -5.17
N TRP A 343 -6.75 8.00 -5.16
CA TRP A 343 -5.92 7.92 -6.35
C TRP A 343 -5.90 6.51 -6.94
N ALA A 344 -5.80 5.49 -6.10
CA ALA A 344 -5.84 4.11 -6.53
C ALA A 344 -7.18 3.77 -7.21
N ILE A 345 -8.31 4.20 -6.64
CA ILE A 345 -9.65 4.05 -7.24
C ILE A 345 -9.73 4.78 -8.57
N TRP A 346 -9.27 6.03 -8.63
CA TRP A 346 -9.26 6.83 -9.84
C TRP A 346 -8.44 6.16 -10.96
N GLU A 347 -7.19 5.78 -10.68
CA GLU A 347 -6.34 5.10 -11.68
C GLU A 347 -6.92 3.75 -12.11
N GLY A 348 -7.53 2.99 -11.20
CA GLY A 348 -8.22 1.76 -11.57
C GLY A 348 -9.34 1.98 -12.57
N ARG A 349 -10.13 3.04 -12.41
CA ARG A 349 -11.22 3.40 -13.33
C ARG A 349 -10.69 3.85 -14.70
N GLU A 350 -9.67 4.71 -14.70
CA GLU A 350 -9.06 5.20 -15.95
C GLU A 350 -8.32 4.07 -16.70
N ALA A 351 -7.62 3.18 -15.98
CA ALA A 351 -7.01 1.99 -16.58
C ALA A 351 -8.06 1.05 -17.20
N ALA A 352 -9.21 0.87 -16.54
CA ALA A 352 -10.31 0.08 -17.08
C ALA A 352 -10.80 0.67 -18.41
N ARG A 353 -10.95 1.99 -18.50
CA ARG A 353 -11.33 2.67 -19.73
C ARG A 353 -10.28 2.47 -20.84
N SER A 354 -9.00 2.56 -20.49
CA SER A 354 -7.91 2.34 -21.44
C SER A 354 -7.83 0.89 -21.94
N ILE A 355 -8.09 -0.08 -21.06
CA ILE A 355 -8.18 -1.50 -21.41
C ILE A 355 -9.37 -1.76 -22.33
N ASP A 356 -10.55 -1.21 -22.00
CA ASP A 356 -11.75 -1.33 -22.84
C ASP A 356 -11.50 -0.76 -24.24
N GLN A 357 -10.88 0.44 -24.31
CA GLN A 357 -10.50 1.04 -25.61
C GLN A 357 -9.47 0.19 -26.38
N TYR A 358 -8.50 -0.42 -25.69
CA TYR A 358 -7.53 -1.33 -26.32
C TYR A 358 -8.21 -2.57 -26.91
N LEU A 359 -9.16 -3.16 -26.19
CA LEU A 359 -9.83 -4.41 -26.58
C LEU A 359 -10.92 -4.20 -27.64
N MET A 360 -11.59 -3.03 -27.62
CA MET A 360 -12.80 -2.78 -28.44
C MET A 360 -12.60 -1.69 -29.49
N GLY A 361 -11.47 -0.95 -29.47
CA GLY A 361 -11.21 0.20 -30.32
C GLY A 361 -11.78 1.52 -29.79
N GLU A 362 -12.87 1.46 -29.02
CA GLU A 362 -13.51 2.59 -28.34
C GLU A 362 -13.97 2.20 -26.92
N SER A 363 -14.32 3.17 -26.09
CA SER A 363 -14.85 2.93 -24.76
C SER A 363 -15.98 3.88 -24.41
N ALA A 364 -17.10 3.32 -23.93
CA ALA A 364 -18.22 4.07 -23.38
C ALA A 364 -18.09 4.29 -21.86
N LEU A 365 -17.04 3.81 -21.22
CA LEU A 365 -16.81 4.04 -19.81
C LEU A 365 -16.56 5.54 -19.54
N PRO A 366 -17.13 6.09 -18.45
CA PRO A 366 -16.99 7.51 -18.15
C PRO A 366 -15.54 7.86 -17.83
N THR A 367 -15.11 9.04 -18.28
CA THR A 367 -13.87 9.68 -17.78
C THR A 367 -14.13 10.30 -16.44
N SER A 368 -13.18 10.17 -15.55
CA SER A 368 -13.20 10.91 -14.28
C SER A 368 -12.50 12.27 -14.47
N PRO A 369 -12.88 13.33 -13.73
CA PRO A 369 -12.16 14.60 -13.76
C PRO A 369 -10.67 14.38 -13.53
N GLN A 370 -9.83 15.09 -14.29
CA GLN A 370 -8.38 14.98 -14.12
C GLN A 370 -7.96 15.45 -12.72
N ALA A 371 -6.91 14.84 -12.22
CA ALA A 371 -6.38 15.05 -10.88
C ALA A 371 -5.98 16.51 -10.56
N GLU A 372 -5.81 17.35 -11.57
CA GLU A 372 -5.49 18.79 -11.43
C GLU A 372 -6.56 19.57 -10.67
N VAL A 373 -7.79 19.05 -10.57
CA VAL A 373 -8.89 19.66 -9.82
C VAL A 373 -8.89 19.24 -8.34
N LEU A 374 -8.09 18.24 -7.97
CA LEU A 374 -8.07 17.64 -6.63
C LEU A 374 -6.72 17.82 -5.91
N ALA A 375 -5.78 18.57 -6.49
CA ALA A 375 -4.46 18.85 -5.91
C ALA A 375 -4.46 20.09 -5.01
#